data_071fde019598961d6530c648eba4efe4
#
_entry.id   071fde019598961d6530c648eba4efe4
#
_cell.length_a   1.000
_cell.length_b   1.000
_cell.length_c   1.000
_cell.angle_alpha   90.00
_cell.angle_beta   90.00
_cell.angle_gamma   90.00
#
_symmetry.space_group_name_H-M   'P 1'
#
loop_
_entity.id
_entity.type
_entity.pdbx_description
1 polymer ?
#
loop_
_entity_poly.entity_id
_entity_poly.type
_entity_poly.pdbx_seq_one_letter_code
_entity_poly.pdbx_strand_id
1 'polypeptide(L)'
;MESKILNDFCFHKPKTLDDALVLIDKYQENGLLMEGGSEVIPNMKSLVVTPDHIISLKHIPEFFYLRYTPGEGLHIGPSTTLTKIEYDPDVQRVYPSLYQGIHGMSNTAIHNISTVTGNICYAVPSADTAAPLLTLEAVLSVKSVDGERKVPIGELFAGVRRTTLKKNEIVTDIFVLSGILRLKKCSVPVTILELNHCITLK
;
A
#
# COMPACT_ATOMS: atom_id res chain seq x y z
N MET A 1 -1.19 26.13 -21.35
CA MET A 1 -1.40 25.10 -20.32
C MET A 1 -1.61 25.85 -19.02
N GLU A 2 -2.84 25.98 -18.56
CA GLU A 2 -3.10 26.53 -17.23
C GLU A 2 -2.47 25.61 -16.21
N SER A 3 -1.64 26.18 -15.32
CA SER A 3 -1.15 25.46 -14.16
C SER A 3 -2.38 25.12 -13.30
N LYS A 4 -2.76 23.84 -13.24
CA LYS A 4 -3.84 23.40 -12.33
C LYS A 4 -3.36 23.65 -10.91
N ILE A 5 -3.90 24.68 -10.29
CA ILE A 5 -3.64 25.02 -8.89
C ILE A 5 -4.37 23.98 -8.05
N LEU A 6 -3.66 23.40 -7.09
CA LEU A 6 -4.28 22.52 -6.10
C LEU A 6 -5.28 23.35 -5.27
N ASN A 7 -6.40 22.75 -4.88
CA ASN A 7 -7.26 23.34 -3.88
C ASN A 7 -6.48 23.53 -2.57
N ASP A 8 -6.86 24.50 -1.76
CA ASP A 8 -6.28 24.69 -0.45
C ASP A 8 -6.53 23.45 0.43
N PHE A 9 -5.51 23.03 1.15
CA PHE A 9 -5.59 21.92 2.09
C PHE A 9 -4.62 22.11 3.26
N CYS A 10 -4.94 21.53 4.40
CA CYS A 10 -4.03 21.47 5.55
C CYS A 10 -3.14 20.25 5.45
N PHE A 11 -1.82 20.44 5.57
CA PHE A 11 -0.84 19.35 5.51
C PHE A 11 -0.32 19.02 6.91
N HIS A 12 -0.64 17.80 7.39
CA HIS A 12 -0.26 17.29 8.70
C HIS A 12 0.94 16.35 8.61
N LYS A 13 1.88 16.47 9.55
CA LYS A 13 3.12 15.67 9.64
C LYS A 13 3.22 15.02 11.02
N PRO A 14 2.36 14.06 11.36
CA PRO A 14 2.48 13.33 12.62
C PRO A 14 3.85 12.66 12.73
N LYS A 15 4.36 12.57 13.95
CA LYS A 15 5.65 11.95 14.26
C LYS A 15 5.50 10.56 14.86
N THR A 16 4.30 10.25 15.32
CA THR A 16 3.95 8.96 15.92
C THR A 16 2.70 8.39 15.25
N LEU A 17 2.53 7.07 15.38
CA LEU A 17 1.32 6.40 14.92
C LEU A 17 0.08 6.95 15.66
N ASP A 18 0.18 7.16 16.97
CA ASP A 18 -0.94 7.63 17.77
C ASP A 18 -1.41 9.02 17.34
N ASP A 19 -0.48 9.94 17.02
CA ASP A 19 -0.83 11.25 16.46
C ASP A 19 -1.55 11.10 15.11
N ALA A 20 -1.08 10.17 14.26
CA ALA A 20 -1.71 9.93 12.97
C ALA A 20 -3.12 9.35 13.10
N LEU A 21 -3.32 8.43 14.05
CA LEU A 21 -4.63 7.84 14.35
C LEU A 21 -5.63 8.89 14.83
N VAL A 22 -5.21 9.78 15.75
CA VAL A 22 -6.05 10.88 16.22
C VAL A 22 -6.44 11.81 15.07
N LEU A 23 -5.50 12.12 14.17
CA LEU A 23 -5.77 13.00 13.03
C LEU A 23 -6.75 12.38 12.05
N ILE A 24 -6.53 11.10 11.65
CA ILE A 24 -7.41 10.47 10.67
C ILE A 24 -8.80 10.19 11.26
N ASP A 25 -8.90 9.86 12.53
CA ASP A 25 -10.18 9.71 13.22
C ASP A 25 -10.96 11.02 13.28
N LYS A 26 -10.26 12.12 13.54
CA LYS A 26 -10.86 13.47 13.58
C LYS A 26 -11.38 13.92 12.22
N TYR A 27 -10.63 13.69 11.15
CA TYR A 27 -10.95 14.26 9.83
C TYR A 27 -11.67 13.27 8.90
N GLN A 28 -11.60 11.96 9.14
CA GLN A 28 -12.31 10.90 8.40
C GLN A 28 -12.56 11.19 6.90
N GLU A 29 -13.78 11.60 6.53
CA GLU A 29 -14.16 11.84 5.14
C GLU A 29 -13.38 12.98 4.47
N ASN A 30 -12.94 13.97 5.23
CA ASN A 30 -12.19 15.12 4.73
C ASN A 30 -10.66 14.90 4.83
N GLY A 31 -10.24 13.81 5.45
CA GLY A 31 -8.84 13.43 5.64
C GLY A 31 -8.39 12.40 4.61
N LEU A 32 -7.17 12.56 4.10
CA LEU A 32 -6.54 11.60 3.21
C LEU A 32 -5.16 11.22 3.74
N LEU A 33 -4.95 9.91 3.95
CA LEU A 33 -3.63 9.38 4.29
C LEU A 33 -2.71 9.41 3.07
N MET A 34 -1.47 9.82 3.28
CA MET A 34 -0.47 9.88 2.22
C MET A 34 0.85 9.28 2.68
N GLU A 35 1.34 8.30 1.95
CA GLU A 35 2.72 7.79 2.03
C GLU A 35 3.61 8.52 1.02
N GLY A 36 3.96 7.86 -0.09
CA GLY A 36 4.81 8.42 -1.13
C GLY A 36 4.19 9.54 -1.97
N GLY A 37 2.87 9.59 -2.05
CA GLY A 37 2.12 10.60 -2.79
C GLY A 37 2.13 10.45 -4.33
N SER A 38 2.70 9.38 -4.87
CA SER A 38 2.81 9.14 -6.33
C SER A 38 1.45 9.09 -7.04
N GLU A 39 0.39 8.68 -6.36
CA GLU A 39 -0.98 8.67 -6.87
C GLU A 39 -1.82 9.83 -6.33
N VAL A 40 -1.65 10.16 -5.05
CA VAL A 40 -2.44 11.21 -4.38
C VAL A 40 -2.24 12.55 -5.06
N ILE A 41 -1.00 12.98 -5.30
CA ILE A 41 -0.71 14.29 -5.88
C ILE A 41 -1.22 14.45 -7.32
N PRO A 42 -1.01 13.50 -8.25
CA PRO A 42 -1.63 13.55 -9.58
C PRO A 42 -3.16 13.59 -9.55
N ASN A 43 -3.80 12.81 -8.67
CA ASN A 43 -5.26 12.81 -8.52
C ASN A 43 -5.79 14.14 -7.98
N MET A 44 -5.10 14.78 -7.05
CA MET A 44 -5.43 16.14 -6.59
C MET A 44 -5.29 17.17 -7.72
N LYS A 45 -4.20 17.11 -8.50
CA LYS A 45 -4.00 17.99 -9.66
C LYS A 45 -5.07 17.80 -10.74
N SER A 46 -5.63 16.61 -10.84
CA SER A 46 -6.70 16.29 -11.78
C SER A 46 -8.09 16.47 -11.19
N LEU A 47 -8.19 16.96 -9.94
CA LEU A 47 -9.43 17.17 -9.19
C LEU A 47 -10.28 15.87 -9.03
N VAL A 48 -9.62 14.72 -9.09
CA VAL A 48 -10.26 13.41 -8.81
C VAL A 48 -10.51 13.24 -7.32
N VAL A 49 -9.61 13.80 -6.49
CA VAL A 49 -9.76 13.90 -5.04
C VAL A 49 -9.44 15.33 -4.60
N THR A 50 -10.22 15.84 -3.65
CA THR A 50 -10.06 17.20 -3.13
C THR A 50 -10.17 17.18 -1.59
N PRO A 51 -9.18 16.56 -0.89
CA PRO A 51 -9.22 16.48 0.57
C PRO A 51 -8.94 17.85 1.19
N ASP A 52 -9.60 18.16 2.29
CA ASP A 52 -9.30 19.35 3.09
C ASP A 52 -8.04 19.13 3.96
N HIS A 53 -7.73 17.88 4.30
CA HIS A 53 -6.61 17.51 5.15
C HIS A 53 -5.82 16.36 4.54
N ILE A 54 -4.49 16.52 4.41
CA ILE A 54 -3.56 15.44 4.08
C ILE A 54 -2.75 15.09 5.32
N ILE A 55 -2.76 13.81 5.67
CA ILE A 55 -2.00 13.26 6.80
C ILE A 55 -0.86 12.42 6.24
N SER A 56 0.35 12.97 6.30
CA SER A 56 1.54 12.33 5.74
C SER A 56 2.15 11.36 6.75
N LEU A 57 2.10 10.07 6.47
CA LEU A 57 2.67 9.01 7.31
C LEU A 57 4.18 8.90 7.15
N LYS A 58 4.76 9.51 6.12
CA LYS A 58 6.20 9.50 5.80
C LYS A 58 7.10 10.05 6.92
N HIS A 59 6.54 10.69 7.93
CA HIS A 59 7.30 11.29 9.03
C HIS A 59 7.29 10.45 10.31
N ILE A 60 6.74 9.24 10.26
CA ILE A 60 6.65 8.29 11.37
C ILE A 60 7.84 7.32 11.25
N PRO A 61 8.91 7.44 12.09
CA PRO A 61 10.13 6.66 11.91
C PRO A 61 9.91 5.15 12.02
N GLU A 62 8.99 4.73 12.88
CA GLU A 62 8.65 3.33 13.12
C GLU A 62 8.00 2.63 11.92
N PHE A 63 7.62 3.36 10.86
CA PHE A 63 7.05 2.80 9.62
C PHE A 63 8.11 2.45 8.57
N PHE A 64 9.39 2.81 8.81
CA PHE A 64 10.49 2.55 7.89
C PHE A 64 11.26 1.30 8.27
N TYR A 65 10.74 0.13 7.97
CA TYR A 65 11.44 -1.13 8.17
C TYR A 65 11.16 -2.16 7.09
N LEU A 66 12.14 -3.02 6.88
CA LEU A 66 12.05 -4.24 6.10
C LEU A 66 12.83 -5.30 6.88
N ARG A 67 12.13 -6.31 7.39
CA ARG A 67 12.73 -7.34 8.25
C ARG A 67 12.34 -8.72 7.78
N TYR A 68 13.31 -9.49 7.36
CA TYR A 68 13.17 -10.90 7.05
C TYR A 68 13.72 -11.76 8.18
N THR A 69 12.93 -12.72 8.65
CA THR A 69 13.35 -13.73 9.63
C THR A 69 13.18 -15.11 8.99
N PRO A 70 14.29 -15.89 8.81
CA PRO A 70 14.20 -17.24 8.28
C PRO A 70 13.23 -18.12 9.10
N GLY A 71 12.30 -18.79 8.42
CA GLY A 71 11.29 -19.63 9.06
C GLY A 71 10.03 -18.90 9.55
N GLU A 72 10.10 -17.59 9.74
CA GLU A 72 8.92 -16.74 10.06
C GLU A 72 8.36 -16.06 8.82
N GLY A 73 9.09 -15.11 8.27
CA GLY A 73 8.63 -14.38 7.11
C GLY A 73 9.25 -13.00 6.95
N LEU A 74 8.63 -12.20 6.07
CA LEU A 74 9.00 -10.83 5.76
C LEU A 74 7.97 -9.88 6.33
N HIS A 75 8.42 -8.91 7.11
CA HIS A 75 7.65 -7.76 7.56
C HIS A 75 8.04 -6.51 6.78
N ILE A 76 7.06 -5.84 6.21
CA ILE A 76 7.24 -4.63 5.41
C ILE A 76 6.52 -3.49 6.12
N GLY A 77 7.28 -2.49 6.55
CA GLY A 77 6.74 -1.27 7.15
C GLY A 77 6.01 -0.40 6.10
N PRO A 78 4.94 0.31 6.49
CA PRO A 78 4.08 1.04 5.56
C PRO A 78 4.81 2.08 4.71
N SER A 79 5.80 2.77 5.28
CA SER A 79 6.58 3.80 4.59
C SER A 79 7.86 3.28 3.91
N THR A 80 8.03 1.94 3.86
CA THR A 80 9.17 1.33 3.15
C THR A 80 9.00 1.51 1.66
N THR A 81 9.99 2.17 1.03
CA THR A 81 9.94 2.47 -0.41
C THR A 81 10.13 1.22 -1.27
N LEU A 82 9.61 1.25 -2.49
CA LEU A 82 9.80 0.16 -3.46
C LEU A 82 11.29 -0.08 -3.73
N THR A 83 12.10 0.98 -3.83
CA THR A 83 13.57 0.87 -3.96
C THR A 83 14.18 0.06 -2.83
N LYS A 84 13.79 0.30 -1.57
CA LYS A 84 14.32 -0.44 -0.43
C LYS A 84 14.02 -1.94 -0.52
N ILE A 85 12.82 -2.30 -1.00
CA ILE A 85 12.37 -3.68 -1.15
C ILE A 85 13.05 -4.33 -2.37
N GLU A 86 13.12 -3.61 -3.48
CA GLU A 86 13.73 -4.10 -4.74
C GLU A 86 15.20 -4.51 -4.58
N TYR A 87 15.98 -3.70 -3.83
CA TYR A 87 17.42 -3.98 -3.64
C TYR A 87 17.73 -4.82 -2.41
N ASP A 88 16.71 -5.35 -1.72
CA ASP A 88 16.92 -6.24 -0.59
C ASP A 88 17.27 -7.67 -1.06
N PRO A 89 18.42 -8.24 -0.66
CA PRO A 89 18.87 -9.55 -1.13
C PRO A 89 17.97 -10.70 -0.66
N ASP A 90 17.34 -10.59 0.49
CA ASP A 90 16.40 -11.60 0.97
C ASP A 90 15.09 -11.58 0.20
N VAL A 91 14.60 -10.40 -0.17
CA VAL A 91 13.42 -10.28 -1.04
C VAL A 91 13.71 -10.88 -2.41
N GLN A 92 14.85 -10.57 -3.02
CA GLN A 92 15.22 -11.13 -4.33
C GLN A 92 15.32 -12.66 -4.30
N ARG A 93 15.88 -13.21 -3.23
CA ARG A 93 16.12 -14.64 -3.08
C ARG A 93 14.89 -15.43 -2.66
N VAL A 94 14.12 -14.91 -1.69
CA VAL A 94 13.03 -15.65 -1.03
C VAL A 94 11.65 -15.33 -1.61
N TYR A 95 11.47 -14.10 -2.11
CA TYR A 95 10.20 -13.59 -2.64
C TYR A 95 10.33 -13.08 -4.09
N PRO A 96 10.85 -13.91 -5.03
CA PRO A 96 11.14 -13.47 -6.40
C PRO A 96 9.91 -12.92 -7.14
N SER A 97 8.71 -13.38 -6.84
CA SER A 97 7.47 -12.85 -7.43
C SER A 97 7.20 -11.41 -6.97
N LEU A 98 7.45 -11.09 -5.71
CA LEU A 98 7.32 -9.72 -5.19
C LEU A 98 8.40 -8.81 -5.80
N TYR A 99 9.66 -9.30 -5.85
CA TYR A 99 10.75 -8.60 -6.52
C TYR A 99 10.39 -8.27 -7.97
N GLN A 100 9.94 -9.27 -8.75
CA GLN A 100 9.60 -9.07 -10.16
C GLN A 100 8.44 -8.09 -10.36
N GLY A 101 7.41 -8.17 -9.52
CA GLY A 101 6.30 -7.23 -9.54
C GLY A 101 6.76 -5.78 -9.30
N ILE A 102 7.68 -5.57 -8.38
CA ILE A 102 8.26 -4.24 -8.11
C ILE A 102 9.20 -3.82 -9.24
N HIS A 103 10.13 -4.67 -9.64
CA HIS A 103 11.15 -4.36 -10.66
C HIS A 103 10.55 -3.96 -12.01
N GLY A 104 9.42 -4.57 -12.39
CA GLY A 104 8.68 -4.24 -13.62
C GLY A 104 7.86 -2.96 -13.57
N MET A 105 7.69 -2.36 -12.39
CA MET A 105 6.86 -1.16 -12.23
C MET A 105 7.60 0.10 -12.66
N SER A 106 6.90 1.02 -13.32
CA SER A 106 7.26 2.44 -13.45
C SER A 106 8.77 2.73 -13.67
N ASN A 107 9.34 3.68 -12.92
CA ASN A 107 10.73 4.12 -13.01
C ASN A 107 11.35 4.39 -11.63
N THR A 108 12.67 4.54 -11.58
CA THR A 108 13.43 4.75 -10.33
C THR A 108 12.93 5.95 -9.49
N ALA A 109 12.49 7.04 -10.13
CA ALA A 109 11.99 8.21 -9.40
C ALA A 109 10.71 7.85 -8.61
N ILE A 110 9.82 7.07 -9.21
CA ILE A 110 8.62 6.56 -8.55
C ILE A 110 8.97 5.54 -7.48
N HIS A 111 9.92 4.61 -7.73
CA HIS A 111 10.36 3.63 -6.73
C HIS A 111 10.91 4.28 -5.45
N ASN A 112 11.58 5.43 -5.57
CA ASN A 112 12.15 6.14 -4.43
C ASN A 112 11.10 6.77 -3.50
N ILE A 113 9.87 6.97 -3.96
CA ILE A 113 8.82 7.60 -3.18
C ILE A 113 7.64 6.68 -2.90
N SER A 114 7.31 5.75 -3.81
CA SER A 114 6.17 4.85 -3.67
C SER A 114 6.44 3.75 -2.66
N THR A 115 5.37 3.25 -2.05
CA THR A 115 5.39 2.14 -1.09
C THR A 115 4.45 1.03 -1.54
N VAL A 116 4.72 -0.20 -1.11
CA VAL A 116 3.82 -1.34 -1.35
C VAL A 116 2.45 -1.07 -0.71
N THR A 117 2.44 -0.51 0.50
CA THR A 117 1.19 -0.14 1.20
C THR A 117 0.36 0.85 0.39
N GLY A 118 0.98 1.93 -0.11
CA GLY A 118 0.28 2.90 -0.95
C GLY A 118 -0.27 2.29 -2.24
N ASN A 119 0.49 1.39 -2.87
CA ASN A 119 0.08 0.71 -4.10
C ASN A 119 -1.15 -0.19 -3.90
N ILE A 120 -1.16 -1.05 -2.86
CA ILE A 120 -2.31 -1.93 -2.59
C ILE A 120 -3.52 -1.18 -2.02
N CYS A 121 -3.32 -0.13 -1.20
CA CYS A 121 -4.41 0.67 -0.66
C CYS A 121 -5.08 1.55 -1.72
N TYR A 122 -4.38 1.90 -2.79
CA TYR A 122 -4.99 2.59 -3.93
C TYR A 122 -5.95 1.68 -4.71
N ALA A 123 -5.81 0.36 -4.59
CA ALA A 123 -6.72 -0.68 -5.06
C ALA A 123 -7.14 -0.55 -6.54
N VAL A 124 -6.16 -0.29 -7.41
CA VAL A 124 -6.37 -0.32 -8.86
C VAL A 124 -6.02 -1.68 -9.45
N PRO A 125 -6.68 -2.11 -10.54
CA PRO A 125 -6.36 -3.40 -11.18
C PRO A 125 -4.92 -3.52 -11.67
N SER A 126 -4.27 -2.40 -11.97
CA SER A 126 -2.86 -2.31 -12.39
C SER A 126 -1.86 -2.23 -11.23
N ALA A 127 -2.27 -2.59 -10.00
CA ALA A 127 -1.37 -2.63 -8.85
C ALA A 127 -0.45 -3.85 -8.94
N ASP A 128 0.76 -3.67 -9.48
CA ASP A 128 1.70 -4.77 -9.78
C ASP A 128 2.16 -5.53 -8.53
N THR A 129 2.09 -4.92 -7.34
CA THR A 129 2.41 -5.61 -6.08
C THR A 129 1.25 -6.41 -5.50
N ALA A 130 0.01 -6.19 -5.96
CA ALA A 130 -1.16 -6.89 -5.44
C ALA A 130 -1.16 -8.39 -5.81
N ALA A 131 -0.85 -8.74 -7.06
CA ALA A 131 -0.83 -10.12 -7.51
C ALA A 131 0.19 -11.00 -6.75
N PRO A 132 1.49 -10.60 -6.64
CA PRO A 132 2.44 -11.37 -5.83
C PRO A 132 2.03 -11.47 -4.35
N LEU A 133 1.53 -10.40 -3.73
CA LEU A 133 1.10 -10.45 -2.34
C LEU A 133 -0.11 -11.37 -2.14
N LEU A 134 -1.04 -11.41 -3.09
CA LEU A 134 -2.17 -12.36 -3.09
C LEU A 134 -1.69 -13.80 -3.16
N THR A 135 -0.73 -14.11 -4.05
CA THR A 135 -0.19 -15.47 -4.19
C THR A 135 0.64 -15.90 -2.97
N LEU A 136 1.23 -14.94 -2.28
CA LEU A 136 2.00 -15.14 -1.05
C LEU A 136 1.12 -15.10 0.21
N GLU A 137 -0.21 -14.99 0.07
CA GLU A 137 -1.17 -14.94 1.17
C GLU A 137 -0.80 -13.89 2.25
N ALA A 138 -0.35 -12.70 1.81
CA ALA A 138 0.07 -11.64 2.72
C ALA A 138 -1.05 -11.23 3.68
N VAL A 139 -0.68 -10.82 4.89
CA VAL A 139 -1.60 -10.36 5.93
C VAL A 139 -1.23 -8.95 6.36
N LEU A 140 -2.18 -8.04 6.34
CA LEU A 140 -2.01 -6.67 6.80
C LEU A 140 -2.39 -6.57 8.28
N SER A 141 -1.56 -5.89 9.08
CA SER A 141 -1.98 -5.37 10.39
C SER A 141 -2.53 -3.97 10.19
N VAL A 142 -3.71 -3.72 10.75
CA VAL A 142 -4.45 -2.47 10.57
C VAL A 142 -4.86 -1.94 11.94
N LYS A 143 -4.62 -0.65 12.20
CA LYS A 143 -4.90 -0.01 13.48
C LYS A 143 -5.79 1.21 13.32
N SER A 144 -6.69 1.40 14.29
CA SER A 144 -7.50 2.59 14.48
C SER A 144 -7.44 3.01 15.96
N VAL A 145 -8.10 4.10 16.33
CA VAL A 145 -8.27 4.50 17.74
C VAL A 145 -9.06 3.46 18.54
N ASP A 146 -9.91 2.67 17.87
CA ASP A 146 -10.77 1.66 18.50
C ASP A 146 -10.05 0.32 18.74
N GLY A 147 -8.90 0.08 18.10
CA GLY A 147 -8.15 -1.17 18.23
C GLY A 147 -7.38 -1.56 16.98
N GLU A 148 -6.95 -2.82 16.97
CA GLU A 148 -6.15 -3.42 15.90
C GLU A 148 -6.83 -4.67 15.36
N ARG A 149 -6.69 -4.90 14.06
CA ARG A 149 -7.15 -6.12 13.39
C ARG A 149 -6.18 -6.56 12.29
N LYS A 150 -6.26 -7.82 11.92
CA LYS A 150 -5.55 -8.37 10.77
C LYS A 150 -6.49 -8.51 9.58
N VAL A 151 -6.01 -8.16 8.40
CA VAL A 151 -6.74 -8.26 7.14
C VAL A 151 -5.93 -9.10 6.17
N PRO A 152 -6.37 -10.32 5.82
CA PRO A 152 -5.79 -11.06 4.72
C PRO A 152 -5.87 -10.25 3.43
N ILE A 153 -4.81 -10.25 2.61
CA ILE A 153 -4.75 -9.45 1.38
C ILE A 153 -5.92 -9.77 0.42
N GLY A 154 -6.42 -11.01 0.41
CA GLY A 154 -7.57 -11.41 -0.40
C GLY A 154 -8.88 -10.75 0.03
N GLU A 155 -8.96 -10.25 1.26
CA GLU A 155 -10.12 -9.55 1.81
C GLU A 155 -9.97 -8.02 1.75
N LEU A 156 -8.80 -7.52 1.35
CA LEU A 156 -8.53 -6.08 1.28
C LEU A 156 -9.38 -5.39 0.21
N PHE A 157 -9.54 -6.01 -0.95
CA PHE A 157 -10.11 -5.38 -2.14
C PHE A 157 -11.64 -5.53 -2.17
N ALA A 158 -12.36 -4.40 -2.11
CA ALA A 158 -13.82 -4.35 -2.23
C ALA A 158 -14.30 -3.93 -3.64
N GLY A 159 -13.36 -3.60 -4.55
CA GLY A 159 -13.62 -3.17 -5.91
C GLY A 159 -12.55 -2.20 -6.41
N VAL A 160 -12.72 -1.68 -7.61
CA VAL A 160 -11.77 -0.72 -8.19
C VAL A 160 -11.70 0.54 -7.34
N ARG A 161 -10.50 0.91 -6.87
CA ARG A 161 -10.24 2.03 -5.94
C ARG A 161 -11.03 1.96 -4.64
N ARG A 162 -11.35 0.75 -4.19
CA ARG A 162 -12.10 0.52 -2.96
C ARG A 162 -11.49 -0.63 -2.17
N THR A 163 -11.20 -0.37 -0.91
CA THR A 163 -10.74 -1.37 0.06
C THR A 163 -11.80 -1.60 1.14
N THR A 164 -11.61 -2.66 1.91
CA THR A 164 -12.42 -2.96 3.11
C THR A 164 -11.94 -2.21 4.35
N LEU A 165 -10.89 -1.38 4.21
CA LEU A 165 -10.39 -0.53 5.28
C LEU A 165 -11.42 0.56 5.61
N LYS A 166 -11.60 0.84 6.89
CA LYS A 166 -12.38 1.97 7.35
C LYS A 166 -11.59 3.27 7.16
N LYS A 167 -12.30 4.39 7.11
CA LYS A 167 -11.69 5.71 6.90
C LYS A 167 -10.68 6.13 7.98
N ASN A 168 -10.86 5.64 9.21
CA ASN A 168 -9.98 5.91 10.34
C ASN A 168 -8.94 4.80 10.59
N GLU A 169 -8.74 3.89 9.65
CA GLU A 169 -7.78 2.80 9.77
C GLU A 169 -6.47 3.10 9.03
N ILE A 170 -5.35 2.76 9.67
CA ILE A 170 -4.00 2.86 9.12
C ILE A 170 -3.40 1.46 9.05
N VAL A 171 -2.84 1.09 7.90
CA VAL A 171 -2.03 -0.13 7.77
C VAL A 171 -0.71 0.10 8.49
N THR A 172 -0.34 -0.79 9.40
CA THR A 172 0.86 -0.67 10.24
C THR A 172 1.95 -1.69 9.91
N ASP A 173 1.59 -2.78 9.23
CA ASP A 173 2.51 -3.83 8.80
C ASP A 173 1.92 -4.62 7.63
N ILE A 174 2.79 -5.13 6.76
CA ILE A 174 2.45 -6.16 5.79
C ILE A 174 3.36 -7.35 6.08
N PHE A 175 2.76 -8.45 6.51
CA PHE A 175 3.44 -9.70 6.80
C PHE A 175 3.30 -10.69 5.66
N VAL A 176 4.40 -11.29 5.23
CA VAL A 176 4.47 -12.32 4.19
C VAL A 176 5.20 -13.52 4.75
N LEU A 177 4.53 -14.66 4.85
CA LEU A 177 5.10 -15.88 5.44
C LEU A 177 6.32 -16.38 4.66
N SER A 178 7.34 -16.89 5.36
CA SER A 178 8.51 -17.51 4.76
C SER A 178 8.18 -18.91 4.25
N GLY A 179 8.53 -19.14 3.00
CA GLY A 179 8.66 -20.50 2.48
C GLY A 179 7.36 -21.25 2.28
N ILE A 180 6.53 -20.84 1.33
CA ILE A 180 5.68 -21.81 0.63
C ILE A 180 5.41 -21.31 -0.78
N LEU A 181 6.14 -21.82 -1.76
CA LEU A 181 5.56 -22.20 -3.04
C LEU A 181 4.61 -23.40 -2.80
N ARG A 182 3.58 -23.25 -1.98
CA ARG A 182 2.41 -24.09 -2.12
C ARG A 182 1.61 -23.49 -3.26
N LEU A 183 1.69 -24.14 -4.43
CA LEU A 183 0.67 -24.06 -5.46
C LEU A 183 -0.65 -24.60 -4.89
N LYS A 184 -1.17 -23.94 -3.85
CA LYS A 184 -2.59 -24.05 -3.52
C LYS A 184 -3.33 -23.39 -4.67
N LYS A 185 -4.35 -24.07 -5.20
CA LYS A 185 -5.30 -23.44 -6.12
C LYS A 185 -5.63 -22.07 -5.57
N CYS A 186 -5.25 -21.03 -6.30
CA CYS A 186 -5.57 -19.65 -5.94
C CYS A 186 -7.10 -19.55 -5.94
N SER A 187 -7.70 -19.53 -4.75
CA SER A 187 -9.13 -19.26 -4.57
C SER A 187 -9.40 -17.75 -4.55
N VAL A 188 -8.64 -17.00 -5.34
CA VAL A 188 -8.89 -15.56 -5.52
C VAL A 188 -10.26 -15.43 -6.20
N PRO A 189 -11.16 -14.60 -5.69
CA PRO A 189 -12.41 -14.33 -6.38
C PRO A 189 -12.13 -13.92 -7.83
N VAL A 190 -12.81 -14.55 -8.78
CA VAL A 190 -12.67 -14.38 -10.23
C VAL A 190 -12.62 -12.91 -10.66
N THR A 191 -13.26 -12.03 -9.90
CA THR A 191 -13.34 -10.58 -10.14
C THR A 191 -11.96 -9.87 -10.23
N ILE A 192 -10.96 -10.29 -9.46
CA ILE A 192 -9.61 -9.68 -9.51
C ILE A 192 -8.79 -10.33 -10.64
N LEU A 193 -8.96 -11.63 -10.89
CA LEU A 193 -8.34 -12.33 -12.01
C LEU A 193 -8.85 -11.84 -13.36
N GLU A 194 -10.15 -11.54 -13.48
CA GLU A 194 -10.73 -10.96 -14.70
C GLU A 194 -10.17 -9.57 -15.00
N LEU A 195 -9.95 -8.74 -13.97
CA LEU A 195 -9.34 -7.42 -14.12
C LEU A 195 -7.87 -7.51 -14.58
N ASN A 196 -7.09 -8.47 -14.06
CA ASN A 196 -5.71 -8.70 -14.49
C ASN A 196 -5.64 -9.34 -15.91
N HIS A 197 -6.61 -10.15 -16.29
CA HIS A 197 -6.66 -10.77 -17.64
C HIS A 197 -6.96 -9.75 -18.75
N CYS A 198 -7.73 -8.72 -18.46
CA CYS A 198 -8.00 -7.63 -19.41
C CYS A 198 -6.76 -6.77 -19.72
N ILE A 199 -5.74 -6.78 -18.86
CA ILE A 199 -4.51 -5.98 -19.03
C ILE A 199 -3.44 -6.76 -19.77
N THR A 200 -3.44 -8.10 -19.71
CA THR A 200 -2.42 -8.96 -20.31
C THR A 200 -2.66 -9.28 -21.80
N LEU A 201 -3.80 -8.87 -22.36
CA LEU A 201 -4.21 -9.15 -23.75
C LEU A 201 -4.27 -7.90 -24.64
N LYS A 202 -3.42 -6.89 -24.39
CA LYS A 202 -3.22 -5.79 -25.35
C LYS A 202 -1.76 -5.61 -25.68
#